data_518bfbc8a78151bc018f118dc9d620b1
#
_entry.id   518bfbc8a78151bc018f118dc9d620b1
#
_cell.length_a   1.000
_cell.length_b   1.000
_cell.length_c   1.000
_cell.angle_alpha   90.00
_cell.angle_beta   90.00
_cell.angle_gamma   90.00
#
_symmetry.space_group_name_H-M   'P 1'
#
loop_
_entity.id
_entity.type
_entity.pdbx_description
1 polymer ?
#
loop_
_entity_poly.entity_id
_entity_poly.type
_entity_poly.pdbx_seq_one_letter_code
_entity_poly.pdbx_strand_id
1 'polypeptide(L)'
;MNPKKTFPKGGVHPEENKLSSDKPIITLPIPKQVIIPLGQCLGAPAEAIVKKGDEVKVGQLIGSARGFISANVHSSVSGKVTKVDEIMDHTGYRKPAIFIDVEGDEWMDGIDTSDKLVGEITLSREEIINRVKDHGIVGMGGATFPTNVKLSIPKDKKADFVIINAAECEPYLTCDNRLLLEKPNEFLVGVKILMKAVDAPKAIIGIEINKMEAANQLDNIIKGDEYFHGIEVQPLQTKYPQGGEKQLIKACTGREVPSGKLPIETGCVVVNVASTYAIYEAVQKNKPLISRVVTVTGKSVKSPSNFLVRIGTSSTILIEAAGGLPEQTTNIINGGPMMGKSVSVNEFPVIKGTSGILMMTDKEAQPREVSNCLRCAKCVGVCPMGLEPYLLCRLSKKNMFEETEAERIMDCIECGSCEFTCPANIPLLDYIRYGKNKTGQLIRSRNQK
;
A
#
# COMPACT_ATOMS: atom_id res chain seq x y z
N MET A 1 9.13 16.02 21.02
CA MET A 1 8.14 15.17 20.35
C MET A 1 6.77 15.34 20.98
N ASN A 2 5.69 15.24 20.17
CA ASN A 2 4.31 15.34 20.64
C ASN A 2 3.92 14.14 21.54
N PRO A 3 2.93 14.29 22.45
CA PRO A 3 2.43 13.16 23.22
C PRO A 3 1.82 12.08 22.32
N LYS A 4 1.93 10.82 22.75
CA LYS A 4 1.40 9.68 22.01
C LYS A 4 -0.12 9.74 21.83
N LYS A 5 -0.62 9.54 20.60
CA LYS A 5 -2.04 9.51 20.25
C LYS A 5 -2.46 8.15 19.70
N THR A 6 -3.76 7.94 19.59
CA THR A 6 -4.38 6.78 18.92
C THR A 6 -5.83 7.07 18.54
N PHE A 7 -6.40 6.24 17.66
CA PHE A 7 -7.85 6.26 17.41
C PHE A 7 -8.61 5.62 18.60
N PRO A 8 -9.78 6.17 18.99
CA PRO A 8 -10.42 5.79 20.25
C PRO A 8 -11.20 4.48 20.20
N LYS A 9 -11.79 4.10 19.04
CA LYS A 9 -12.78 3.02 18.94
C LYS A 9 -12.20 1.75 18.33
N GLY A 10 -12.39 0.60 18.98
CA GLY A 10 -12.01 -0.70 18.44
C GLY A 10 -10.51 -0.92 18.34
N GLY A 11 -10.11 -1.80 17.43
CA GLY A 11 -8.72 -2.20 17.17
C GLY A 11 -8.30 -3.43 18.00
N VAL A 12 -7.17 -4.00 17.58
CA VAL A 12 -6.56 -5.20 18.18
C VAL A 12 -5.06 -5.00 18.34
N HIS A 13 -4.39 -5.87 19.08
CA HIS A 13 -2.95 -5.87 19.32
C HIS A 13 -2.35 -7.23 18.90
N PRO A 14 -2.16 -7.50 17.62
CA PRO A 14 -1.47 -8.70 17.17
C PRO A 14 0.02 -8.64 17.53
N GLU A 15 0.68 -9.81 17.60
CA GLU A 15 2.13 -9.86 17.73
C GLU A 15 2.79 -9.15 16.53
N GLU A 16 3.71 -8.26 16.79
CA GLU A 16 4.29 -7.38 15.77
C GLU A 16 5.19 -8.14 14.79
N ASN A 17 5.99 -9.08 15.29
CA ASN A 17 6.91 -9.93 14.51
C ASN A 17 7.74 -9.16 13.46
N LYS A 18 8.30 -8.01 13.82
CA LYS A 18 9.09 -7.13 12.93
C LYS A 18 10.51 -7.68 12.70
N LEU A 19 10.61 -8.91 12.16
CA LEU A 19 11.84 -9.73 12.09
C LEU A 19 12.98 -9.15 11.25
N SER A 20 12.69 -8.17 10.40
CA SER A 20 13.66 -7.50 9.51
C SER A 20 13.80 -6.00 9.78
N SER A 21 13.30 -5.50 10.93
CA SER A 21 13.31 -4.07 11.27
C SER A 21 14.69 -3.45 11.39
N ASP A 22 15.66 -4.23 11.85
CA ASP A 22 17.06 -3.84 12.07
C ASP A 22 17.98 -4.08 10.85
N LYS A 23 17.47 -4.72 9.81
CA LYS A 23 18.25 -5.08 8.62
C LYS A 23 18.13 -4.02 7.53
N PRO A 24 19.27 -3.58 6.94
CA PRO A 24 19.26 -2.61 5.86
C PRO A 24 18.54 -3.15 4.62
N ILE A 25 18.11 -2.23 3.76
CA ILE A 25 17.54 -2.57 2.46
C ILE A 25 18.64 -3.15 1.57
N ILE A 26 18.37 -4.31 0.98
CA ILE A 26 19.25 -5.00 0.05
C ILE A 26 18.72 -4.81 -1.36
N THR A 27 19.52 -4.19 -2.25
CA THR A 27 19.16 -4.13 -3.67
C THR A 27 19.43 -5.47 -4.33
N LEU A 28 18.39 -6.10 -4.89
CA LEU A 28 18.57 -7.33 -5.64
C LEU A 28 19.09 -7.06 -7.06
N PRO A 29 19.87 -7.99 -7.63
CA PRO A 29 20.29 -7.93 -9.03
C PRO A 29 19.07 -7.85 -9.97
N ILE A 30 19.25 -7.22 -11.11
CA ILE A 30 18.24 -7.19 -12.16
C ILE A 30 18.03 -8.63 -12.68
N PRO A 31 16.79 -9.14 -12.73
CA PRO A 31 16.53 -10.50 -13.19
C PRO A 31 16.71 -10.62 -14.70
N LYS A 32 16.84 -11.86 -15.20
CA LYS A 32 16.93 -12.12 -16.65
C LYS A 32 15.64 -11.80 -17.41
N GLN A 33 14.50 -11.84 -16.74
CA GLN A 33 13.18 -11.55 -17.30
C GLN A 33 12.32 -10.88 -16.22
N VAL A 34 11.48 -9.96 -16.67
CA VAL A 34 10.40 -9.40 -15.83
C VAL A 34 9.05 -9.64 -16.50
N ILE A 35 8.02 -9.79 -15.66
CA ILE A 35 6.62 -9.87 -16.09
C ILE A 35 5.89 -8.69 -15.45
N ILE A 36 5.48 -7.73 -16.25
CA ILE A 36 4.87 -6.49 -15.74
C ILE A 36 3.36 -6.51 -16.00
N PRO A 37 2.52 -6.80 -14.98
CA PRO A 37 1.08 -6.74 -15.12
C PRO A 37 0.61 -5.33 -15.44
N LEU A 38 -0.44 -5.21 -16.27
CA LEU A 38 -1.05 -3.93 -16.64
C LEU A 38 -2.06 -3.43 -15.58
N GLY A 39 -2.58 -4.32 -14.74
CA GLY A 39 -3.47 -4.01 -13.62
C GLY A 39 -2.69 -3.77 -12.33
N GLN A 40 -2.06 -2.60 -12.18
CA GLN A 40 -1.23 -2.27 -11.02
C GLN A 40 -1.83 -1.22 -10.08
N CYS A 41 -3.09 -0.87 -10.26
CA CYS A 41 -3.81 0.06 -9.38
C CYS A 41 -5.27 -0.35 -9.21
N LEU A 42 -5.94 0.23 -8.23
CA LEU A 42 -7.39 0.19 -8.14
C LEU A 42 -7.98 0.91 -9.36
N GLY A 43 -8.99 0.31 -9.99
CA GLY A 43 -9.66 0.84 -11.17
C GLY A 43 -9.36 0.05 -12.45
N ALA A 44 -9.37 0.73 -13.58
CA ALA A 44 -9.15 0.09 -14.87
C ALA A 44 -7.66 -0.26 -15.07
N PRO A 45 -7.32 -1.45 -15.61
CA PRO A 45 -5.96 -1.77 -15.99
C PRO A 45 -5.49 -0.83 -17.11
N ALA A 46 -4.18 -0.59 -17.18
CA ALA A 46 -3.58 0.12 -18.30
C ALA A 46 -3.71 -0.70 -19.60
N GLU A 47 -3.63 -0.01 -20.74
CA GLU A 47 -3.57 -0.63 -22.06
C GLU A 47 -2.12 -0.70 -22.54
N ALA A 48 -1.69 -1.88 -23.01
CA ALA A 48 -0.35 -2.02 -23.58
C ALA A 48 -0.20 -1.12 -24.82
N ILE A 49 0.90 -0.37 -24.88
CA ILE A 49 1.28 0.46 -26.04
C ILE A 49 2.51 -0.08 -26.76
N VAL A 50 3.01 -1.22 -26.30
CA VAL A 50 4.12 -1.98 -26.90
C VAL A 50 3.64 -3.35 -27.35
N LYS A 51 4.38 -3.97 -28.28
CA LYS A 51 4.09 -5.28 -28.86
C LYS A 51 5.33 -6.18 -28.84
N LYS A 52 5.13 -7.46 -29.12
CA LYS A 52 6.23 -8.43 -29.28
C LYS A 52 7.27 -7.91 -30.29
N GLY A 53 8.52 -7.93 -29.87
CA GLY A 53 9.68 -7.53 -30.66
C GLY A 53 10.16 -6.10 -30.40
N ASP A 54 9.36 -5.27 -29.74
CA ASP A 54 9.76 -3.91 -29.38
C ASP A 54 10.91 -3.94 -28.35
N GLU A 55 11.88 -3.05 -28.53
CA GLU A 55 12.92 -2.75 -27.55
C GLU A 55 12.44 -1.66 -26.62
N VAL A 56 12.72 -1.79 -25.33
CA VAL A 56 12.31 -0.84 -24.29
C VAL A 56 13.48 -0.48 -23.39
N LYS A 57 13.44 0.75 -22.86
CA LYS A 57 14.41 1.27 -21.89
C LYS A 57 13.79 1.35 -20.50
N VAL A 58 14.63 1.41 -19.47
CA VAL A 58 14.19 1.63 -18.09
C VAL A 58 13.47 2.97 -17.98
N GLY A 59 12.27 2.98 -17.43
CA GLY A 59 11.44 4.18 -17.29
C GLY A 59 10.57 4.50 -18.51
N GLN A 60 10.67 3.76 -19.60
CA GLN A 60 9.82 3.96 -20.78
C GLN A 60 8.36 3.60 -20.46
N LEU A 61 7.41 4.43 -20.90
CA LEU A 61 5.98 4.12 -20.82
C LEU A 61 5.68 2.92 -21.72
N ILE A 62 5.10 1.87 -21.15
CA ILE A 62 4.72 0.61 -21.85
C ILE A 62 3.24 0.29 -21.74
N GLY A 63 2.54 0.91 -20.78
CA GLY A 63 1.11 0.79 -20.59
C GLY A 63 0.48 2.13 -20.25
N SER A 64 -0.50 2.56 -21.05
CA SER A 64 -1.22 3.83 -20.86
C SER A 64 -2.45 3.67 -19.98
N ALA A 65 -2.63 4.57 -19.03
CA ALA A 65 -3.80 4.59 -18.13
C ALA A 65 -5.11 4.75 -18.92
N ARG A 66 -6.16 4.02 -18.49
CA ARG A 66 -7.52 4.10 -19.07
C ARG A 66 -8.51 4.71 -18.08
N GLY A 67 -9.05 5.87 -18.43
CA GLY A 67 -10.09 6.52 -17.62
C GLY A 67 -9.52 7.29 -16.41
N PHE A 68 -10.43 7.73 -15.54
CA PHE A 68 -10.10 8.61 -14.41
C PHE A 68 -9.36 7.88 -13.29
N ILE A 69 -9.77 6.64 -12.97
CA ILE A 69 -9.11 5.80 -11.97
C ILE A 69 -8.34 4.72 -12.71
N SER A 70 -7.09 5.03 -13.03
CA SER A 70 -6.11 4.17 -13.69
C SER A 70 -4.72 4.76 -13.48
N ALA A 71 -3.66 4.00 -13.76
CA ALA A 71 -2.29 4.48 -13.64
C ALA A 71 -1.42 3.97 -14.79
N ASN A 72 -0.51 4.82 -15.25
CA ASN A 72 0.51 4.45 -16.24
C ASN A 72 1.42 3.34 -15.72
N VAL A 73 1.90 2.52 -16.63
CA VAL A 73 2.84 1.42 -16.36
C VAL A 73 4.10 1.64 -17.20
N HIS A 74 5.25 1.61 -16.54
CA HIS A 74 6.55 1.85 -17.16
C HIS A 74 7.40 0.58 -17.11
N SER A 75 8.29 0.44 -18.09
CA SER A 75 9.27 -0.63 -18.05
C SER A 75 10.23 -0.42 -16.88
N SER A 76 10.40 -1.45 -16.08
CA SER A 76 11.33 -1.46 -14.96
C SER A 76 12.75 -1.86 -15.39
N VAL A 77 12.93 -2.29 -16.63
CA VAL A 77 14.18 -2.81 -17.19
C VAL A 77 14.37 -2.33 -18.61
N SER A 78 15.59 -2.43 -19.16
CA SER A 78 15.83 -2.38 -20.61
C SER A 78 15.84 -3.80 -21.17
N GLY A 79 15.44 -3.93 -22.43
CA GLY A 79 15.41 -5.21 -23.11
C GLY A 79 14.33 -5.34 -24.15
N LYS A 80 13.99 -6.58 -24.50
CA LYS A 80 13.08 -6.89 -25.61
C LYS A 80 11.76 -7.44 -25.12
N VAL A 81 10.65 -6.89 -25.59
CA VAL A 81 9.31 -7.42 -25.33
C VAL A 81 9.14 -8.76 -26.05
N THR A 82 9.02 -9.82 -25.31
CA THR A 82 8.88 -11.19 -25.89
C THR A 82 7.44 -11.53 -26.21
N LYS A 83 6.50 -11.03 -25.39
CA LYS A 83 5.05 -11.17 -25.63
C LYS A 83 4.24 -10.18 -24.77
N VAL A 84 3.03 -9.90 -25.21
CA VAL A 84 1.95 -9.29 -24.42
C VAL A 84 0.87 -10.35 -24.32
N ASP A 85 0.60 -10.84 -23.10
CA ASP A 85 -0.24 -12.01 -22.87
C ASP A 85 -0.85 -11.94 -21.47
N GLU A 86 -1.63 -12.94 -21.07
CA GLU A 86 -2.18 -13.04 -19.74
C GLU A 86 -1.30 -13.88 -18.81
N ILE A 87 -1.27 -13.48 -17.53
CA ILE A 87 -0.69 -14.29 -16.45
C ILE A 87 -1.74 -14.57 -15.37
N MET A 88 -1.52 -15.60 -14.59
CA MET A 88 -2.24 -15.75 -13.32
C MET A 88 -1.63 -14.79 -12.29
N ASP A 89 -2.44 -13.91 -11.74
CA ASP A 89 -2.01 -13.06 -10.63
C ASP A 89 -1.92 -13.87 -9.32
N HIS A 90 -1.41 -13.27 -8.26
CA HIS A 90 -1.27 -13.93 -6.95
C HIS A 90 -2.60 -14.42 -6.36
N THR A 91 -3.75 -13.95 -6.85
CA THR A 91 -5.10 -14.38 -6.43
C THR A 91 -5.71 -15.44 -7.34
N GLY A 92 -4.98 -15.90 -8.37
CA GLY A 92 -5.43 -16.94 -9.30
C GLY A 92 -6.31 -16.44 -10.45
N TYR A 93 -6.40 -15.14 -10.68
CA TYR A 93 -7.12 -14.59 -11.82
C TYR A 93 -6.17 -14.25 -12.98
N ARG A 94 -6.63 -14.48 -14.22
CA ARG A 94 -5.89 -14.07 -15.41
C ARG A 94 -5.90 -12.55 -15.56
N LYS A 95 -4.73 -11.98 -15.79
CA LYS A 95 -4.50 -10.55 -15.95
C LYS A 95 -3.53 -10.29 -17.11
N PRO A 96 -3.78 -9.25 -17.93
CA PRO A 96 -2.88 -8.88 -18.99
C PRO A 96 -1.54 -8.39 -18.43
N ALA A 97 -0.44 -8.81 -19.07
CA ALA A 97 0.91 -8.48 -18.67
C ALA A 97 1.85 -8.39 -19.89
N ILE A 98 2.95 -7.65 -19.72
CA ILE A 98 4.02 -7.52 -20.69
C ILE A 98 5.22 -8.31 -20.17
N PHE A 99 5.78 -9.17 -21.01
CA PHE A 99 6.96 -9.99 -20.74
C PHE A 99 8.17 -9.38 -21.43
N ILE A 100 9.24 -9.14 -20.67
CA ILE A 100 10.44 -8.48 -21.17
C ILE A 100 11.65 -9.33 -20.80
N ASP A 101 12.40 -9.82 -21.78
CA ASP A 101 13.73 -10.38 -21.58
C ASP A 101 14.71 -9.21 -21.41
N VAL A 102 15.49 -9.27 -20.35
CA VAL A 102 16.32 -8.16 -19.92
C VAL A 102 17.63 -8.14 -20.68
N GLU A 103 17.94 -6.98 -21.25
CA GLU A 103 19.20 -6.69 -21.96
C GLU A 103 19.78 -5.36 -21.45
N GLY A 104 20.84 -5.43 -20.65
CA GLY A 104 21.49 -4.25 -20.05
C GLY A 104 20.67 -3.57 -18.92
N ASP A 105 20.96 -2.30 -18.69
CA ASP A 105 20.22 -1.39 -17.79
C ASP A 105 20.22 0.03 -18.37
N GLU A 106 19.75 0.16 -19.61
CA GLU A 106 19.70 1.44 -20.33
C GLU A 106 18.46 2.23 -19.91
N TRP A 107 18.68 3.42 -19.39
CA TRP A 107 17.64 4.33 -18.91
C TRP A 107 17.15 5.28 -20.00
N MET A 108 15.89 5.69 -19.88
CA MET A 108 15.36 6.79 -20.68
C MET A 108 16.12 8.08 -20.38
N ASP A 109 16.34 8.90 -21.42
CA ASP A 109 16.96 10.21 -21.28
C ASP A 109 16.18 11.11 -20.32
N GLY A 110 16.92 11.91 -19.54
CA GLY A 110 16.32 12.85 -18.58
C GLY A 110 15.90 12.25 -17.24
N ILE A 111 16.12 10.96 -17.00
CA ILE A 111 15.98 10.35 -15.68
C ILE A 111 17.30 10.52 -14.91
N ASP A 112 17.25 11.16 -13.74
CA ASP A 112 18.40 11.26 -12.85
C ASP A 112 18.52 10.00 -11.97
N THR A 113 19.55 9.22 -12.22
CA THR A 113 19.87 7.98 -11.49
C THR A 113 20.90 8.20 -10.36
N SER A 114 21.37 9.43 -10.18
CA SER A 114 22.37 9.74 -9.13
C SER A 114 21.79 9.68 -7.72
N ASP A 115 22.63 9.44 -6.72
CA ASP A 115 22.23 9.49 -5.30
C ASP A 115 22.20 10.93 -4.73
N LYS A 116 22.44 11.96 -5.56
CA LYS A 116 22.43 13.34 -5.11
C LYS A 116 21.04 13.78 -4.67
N LEU A 117 20.93 14.27 -3.44
CA LEU A 117 19.69 14.87 -2.95
C LEU A 117 19.37 16.16 -3.74
N VAL A 118 18.14 16.26 -4.24
CA VAL A 118 17.60 17.47 -4.88
C VAL A 118 16.50 18.02 -3.98
N GLY A 119 16.80 19.09 -3.24
CA GLY A 119 15.88 19.68 -2.26
C GLY A 119 14.93 20.73 -2.84
N GLU A 120 15.39 21.52 -3.82
CA GLU A 120 14.62 22.63 -4.39
C GLU A 120 13.45 22.13 -5.26
N ILE A 121 12.23 22.60 -4.95
CA ILE A 121 11.02 22.22 -5.67
C ILE A 121 10.65 23.33 -6.65
N THR A 122 11.08 23.19 -7.89
CA THR A 122 10.87 24.18 -8.97
C THR A 122 9.49 24.08 -9.61
N LEU A 123 8.92 22.85 -9.70
CA LEU A 123 7.63 22.60 -10.36
C LEU A 123 6.46 23.29 -9.65
N SER A 124 5.52 23.80 -10.42
CA SER A 124 4.23 24.31 -9.93
C SER A 124 3.35 23.15 -9.42
N ARG A 125 2.25 23.48 -8.73
CA ARG A 125 1.26 22.52 -8.25
C ARG A 125 0.73 21.61 -9.36
N GLU A 126 0.34 22.18 -10.48
CA GLU A 126 -0.22 21.44 -11.62
C GLU A 126 0.82 20.52 -12.27
N GLU A 127 2.04 21.01 -12.42
CA GLU A 127 3.15 20.20 -12.95
C GLU A 127 3.48 19.02 -12.03
N ILE A 128 3.46 19.21 -10.70
CA ILE A 128 3.65 18.13 -9.73
C ILE A 128 2.56 17.07 -9.91
N ILE A 129 1.27 17.45 -9.95
CA ILE A 129 0.16 16.51 -10.11
C ILE A 129 0.27 15.74 -11.43
N ASN A 130 0.61 16.43 -12.52
CA ASN A 130 0.83 15.81 -13.82
C ASN A 130 2.04 14.87 -13.79
N ARG A 131 3.14 15.26 -13.15
CA ARG A 131 4.32 14.41 -12.99
C ARG A 131 3.99 13.12 -12.25
N VAL A 132 3.24 13.22 -11.14
CA VAL A 132 2.76 12.06 -10.35
C VAL A 132 1.87 11.14 -11.20
N LYS A 133 0.99 11.70 -12.02
CA LYS A 133 0.13 10.95 -12.95
C LYS A 133 0.97 10.25 -14.02
N ASP A 134 1.81 11.01 -14.73
CA ASP A 134 2.58 10.51 -15.87
C ASP A 134 3.57 9.44 -15.46
N HIS A 135 4.15 9.54 -14.26
CA HIS A 135 5.08 8.56 -13.68
C HIS A 135 4.38 7.38 -12.98
N GLY A 136 3.05 7.30 -13.06
CA GLY A 136 2.26 6.16 -12.60
C GLY A 136 2.34 5.92 -11.10
N ILE A 137 2.43 6.98 -10.28
CA ILE A 137 2.52 6.86 -8.82
C ILE A 137 1.17 6.46 -8.24
N VAL A 138 1.18 5.44 -7.40
CA VAL A 138 0.00 4.88 -6.71
C VAL A 138 0.23 4.78 -5.20
N GLY A 139 -0.84 4.56 -4.45
CA GLY A 139 -0.78 4.29 -3.01
C GLY A 139 -0.11 2.95 -2.73
N MET A 140 1.09 2.93 -2.15
CA MET A 140 1.91 1.73 -1.98
C MET A 140 1.69 0.99 -0.65
N GLY A 141 0.91 1.55 0.25
CA GLY A 141 0.58 0.95 1.56
C GLY A 141 -0.86 0.43 1.70
N GLY A 142 -1.54 0.11 0.60
CA GLY A 142 -2.94 -0.32 0.64
C GLY A 142 -3.51 -0.68 -0.73
N ALA A 143 -4.68 -0.15 -1.05
CA ALA A 143 -5.45 -0.50 -2.25
C ALA A 143 -4.87 -0.01 -3.60
N THR A 144 -3.66 0.51 -3.63
CA THR A 144 -2.99 1.03 -4.85
C THR A 144 -3.81 2.09 -5.61
N PHE A 145 -4.51 2.96 -4.89
CA PHE A 145 -5.30 4.03 -5.51
C PHE A 145 -4.37 5.04 -6.21
N PRO A 146 -4.69 5.52 -7.43
CA PRO A 146 -3.86 6.48 -8.16
C PRO A 146 -3.64 7.77 -7.36
N THR A 147 -2.37 8.12 -7.11
CA THR A 147 -2.03 9.22 -6.19
C THR A 147 -2.41 10.59 -6.76
N ASN A 148 -2.27 10.79 -8.08
CA ASN A 148 -2.70 12.03 -8.73
C ASN A 148 -4.17 12.36 -8.48
N VAL A 149 -5.05 11.35 -8.39
CA VAL A 149 -6.47 11.56 -8.08
C VAL A 149 -6.65 12.08 -6.64
N LYS A 150 -5.88 11.56 -5.69
CA LYS A 150 -5.86 12.07 -4.29
C LYS A 150 -5.38 13.52 -4.21
N LEU A 151 -4.42 13.91 -5.06
CA LEU A 151 -3.84 15.26 -5.09
C LEU A 151 -4.70 16.27 -5.86
N SER A 152 -5.63 15.80 -6.71
CA SER A 152 -6.55 16.63 -7.48
C SER A 152 -7.74 17.06 -6.61
N ILE A 153 -7.50 18.04 -5.74
CA ILE A 153 -8.52 18.53 -4.81
C ILE A 153 -9.59 19.33 -5.58
N PRO A 154 -10.90 19.06 -5.35
CA PRO A 154 -11.99 19.86 -5.92
C PRO A 154 -11.86 21.33 -5.55
N LYS A 155 -12.31 22.24 -6.43
CA LYS A 155 -12.17 23.71 -6.25
C LYS A 155 -12.88 24.25 -5.03
N ASP A 156 -13.94 23.58 -4.56
CA ASP A 156 -14.73 23.90 -3.38
C ASP A 156 -14.17 23.35 -2.07
N LYS A 157 -13.03 22.61 -2.14
CA LYS A 157 -12.37 21.99 -0.99
C LYS A 157 -10.97 22.56 -0.77
N LYS A 158 -10.50 22.45 0.47
CA LYS A 158 -9.16 22.85 0.88
C LYS A 158 -8.50 21.76 1.70
N ALA A 159 -7.21 21.53 1.49
CA ALA A 159 -6.40 20.69 2.36
C ALA A 159 -5.79 21.54 3.50
N ASP A 160 -6.09 21.18 4.73
CA ASP A 160 -5.43 21.75 5.91
C ASP A 160 -4.19 20.96 6.28
N PHE A 161 -4.23 19.63 6.02
CA PHE A 161 -3.19 18.68 6.41
C PHE A 161 -2.86 17.71 5.30
N VAL A 162 -1.56 17.52 5.06
CA VAL A 162 -1.01 16.29 4.51
C VAL A 162 -0.71 15.34 5.67
N ILE A 163 -1.24 14.12 5.65
CA ILE A 163 -0.95 13.13 6.68
C ILE A 163 -0.15 12.00 6.04
N ILE A 164 1.07 11.79 6.51
CA ILE A 164 1.89 10.66 6.06
C ILE A 164 1.62 9.48 6.95
N ASN A 165 1.16 8.40 6.33
CA ASN A 165 0.93 7.13 6.98
C ASN A 165 2.26 6.38 7.12
N ALA A 166 2.91 6.55 8.26
CA ALA A 166 4.11 5.85 8.69
C ALA A 166 3.82 4.85 9.83
N ALA A 167 2.54 4.49 10.02
CA ALA A 167 2.14 3.52 11.03
C ALA A 167 2.71 2.12 10.73
N GLU A 168 2.62 1.65 9.46
CA GLU A 168 3.03 0.29 9.07
C GLU A 168 2.54 -0.75 10.09
N CYS A 169 1.22 -0.69 10.40
CA CYS A 169 0.60 -1.44 11.49
C CYS A 169 0.38 -2.94 11.18
N GLU A 170 0.56 -3.37 9.93
CA GLU A 170 0.55 -4.79 9.56
C GLU A 170 1.70 -5.51 10.24
N PRO A 171 1.45 -6.61 10.99
CA PRO A 171 2.53 -7.43 11.52
C PRO A 171 3.50 -7.88 10.42
N TYR A 172 4.73 -8.16 10.80
CA TYR A 172 5.84 -8.61 9.96
C TYR A 172 6.40 -7.57 8.97
N LEU A 173 5.63 -6.62 8.45
CA LEU A 173 6.12 -5.66 7.45
C LEU A 173 7.02 -4.61 8.08
N THR A 174 8.12 -4.28 7.38
CA THR A 174 9.16 -3.34 7.84
C THR A 174 9.71 -2.46 6.71
N CYS A 175 9.20 -2.59 5.49
CA CYS A 175 9.69 -1.88 4.31
C CYS A 175 9.57 -0.35 4.43
N ASP A 176 8.48 0.17 5.00
CA ASP A 176 8.28 1.60 5.19
C ASP A 176 9.22 2.14 6.29
N ASN A 177 9.36 1.41 7.41
CA ASN A 177 10.30 1.78 8.47
C ASN A 177 11.74 1.86 7.99
N ARG A 178 12.19 0.86 7.21
CA ARG A 178 13.55 0.87 6.65
C ARG A 178 13.77 2.01 5.68
N LEU A 179 12.78 2.30 4.85
CA LEU A 179 12.84 3.42 3.92
C LEU A 179 12.98 4.77 4.66
N LEU A 180 12.25 4.97 5.75
CA LEU A 180 12.39 6.17 6.59
C LEU A 180 13.77 6.31 7.19
N LEU A 181 14.37 5.20 7.66
CA LEU A 181 15.71 5.20 8.27
C LEU A 181 16.82 5.45 7.25
N GLU A 182 16.69 4.91 6.03
CA GLU A 182 17.76 4.93 5.03
C GLU A 182 17.65 6.09 4.03
N LYS A 183 16.45 6.65 3.83
CA LYS A 183 16.18 7.75 2.89
C LYS A 183 15.36 8.89 3.53
N PRO A 184 15.75 9.37 4.74
CA PRO A 184 14.95 10.35 5.49
C PRO A 184 14.85 11.71 4.78
N ASN A 185 15.95 12.19 4.16
CA ASN A 185 15.98 13.50 3.52
C ASN A 185 15.12 13.51 2.24
N GLU A 186 15.28 12.51 1.37
CA GLU A 186 14.49 12.34 0.16
C GLU A 186 13.00 12.20 0.50
N PHE A 187 12.69 11.44 1.56
CA PHE A 187 11.33 11.30 2.07
C PHE A 187 10.77 12.65 2.54
N LEU A 188 11.50 13.44 3.33
CA LEU A 188 11.05 14.74 3.82
C LEU A 188 10.86 15.76 2.70
N VAL A 189 11.72 15.75 1.68
CA VAL A 189 11.48 16.55 0.46
C VAL A 189 10.19 16.09 -0.24
N GLY A 190 9.93 14.79 -0.30
CA GLY A 190 8.68 14.23 -0.79
C GLY A 190 7.45 14.75 -0.03
N VAL A 191 7.55 14.91 1.30
CA VAL A 191 6.51 15.53 2.12
C VAL A 191 6.29 17.00 1.73
N LYS A 192 7.36 17.78 1.51
CA LYS A 192 7.26 19.17 1.04
C LYS A 192 6.62 19.27 -0.34
N ILE A 193 6.96 18.35 -1.25
CA ILE A 193 6.31 18.26 -2.58
C ILE A 193 4.81 18.03 -2.42
N LEU A 194 4.40 17.13 -1.55
CA LEU A 194 2.99 16.86 -1.27
C LEU A 194 2.28 18.10 -0.70
N MET A 195 2.88 18.78 0.27
CA MET A 195 2.33 20.03 0.82
C MET A 195 2.11 21.08 -0.29
N LYS A 196 3.10 21.26 -1.19
CA LYS A 196 2.98 22.16 -2.35
C LYS A 196 1.89 21.71 -3.32
N ALA A 197 1.81 20.41 -3.62
CA ALA A 197 0.84 19.86 -4.56
C ALA A 197 -0.62 20.09 -4.15
N VAL A 198 -0.91 20.07 -2.85
CA VAL A 198 -2.28 20.25 -2.33
C VAL A 198 -2.51 21.59 -1.62
N ASP A 199 -1.51 22.46 -1.64
CA ASP A 199 -1.52 23.76 -0.96
C ASP A 199 -1.89 23.66 0.54
N ALA A 200 -1.31 22.65 1.21
CA ALA A 200 -1.54 22.42 2.63
C ALA A 200 -0.45 23.09 3.47
N PRO A 201 -0.82 23.91 4.49
CA PRO A 201 0.17 24.59 5.34
C PRO A 201 0.90 23.66 6.31
N LYS A 202 0.37 22.47 6.57
CA LYS A 202 0.91 21.54 7.56
C LYS A 202 0.96 20.09 7.04
N ALA A 203 1.98 19.37 7.48
CA ALA A 203 2.06 17.92 7.31
C ALA A 203 2.29 17.23 8.66
N ILE A 204 1.66 16.07 8.86
CA ILE A 204 1.76 15.25 10.06
C ILE A 204 2.25 13.87 9.66
N ILE A 205 3.42 13.44 10.15
CA ILE A 205 3.94 12.09 9.97
C ILE A 205 3.46 11.24 11.14
N GLY A 206 2.40 10.44 10.93
CA GLY A 206 1.86 9.54 11.95
C GLY A 206 2.65 8.24 11.99
N ILE A 207 3.46 8.04 13.03
CA ILE A 207 4.38 6.91 13.18
C ILE A 207 4.14 6.17 14.50
N GLU A 208 4.09 4.83 14.47
CA GLU A 208 3.90 4.04 15.69
C GLU A 208 5.15 4.02 16.56
N ILE A 209 4.94 3.95 17.90
CA ILE A 209 6.02 3.98 18.90
C ILE A 209 6.99 2.80 18.83
N ASN A 210 6.67 1.73 18.12
CA ASN A 210 7.62 0.65 17.84
C ASN A 210 8.68 1.02 16.78
N LYS A 211 8.65 2.26 16.25
CA LYS A 211 9.56 2.82 15.24
C LYS A 211 10.18 4.15 15.73
N MET A 212 10.48 4.24 17.04
CA MET A 212 10.99 5.49 17.64
C MET A 212 12.35 5.92 17.10
N GLU A 213 13.17 5.01 16.58
CA GLU A 213 14.41 5.35 15.92
C GLU A 213 14.18 6.25 14.71
N ALA A 214 13.30 5.81 13.78
CA ALA A 214 12.93 6.61 12.61
C ALA A 214 12.19 7.91 13.01
N ALA A 215 11.31 7.85 14.03
CA ALA A 215 10.62 9.02 14.53
C ALA A 215 11.58 10.08 15.07
N ASN A 216 12.57 9.68 15.87
CA ASN A 216 13.58 10.58 16.42
C ASN A 216 14.49 11.16 15.34
N GLN A 217 14.91 10.35 14.39
CA GLN A 217 15.74 10.79 13.26
C GLN A 217 15.01 11.87 12.45
N LEU A 218 13.76 11.63 12.06
CA LEU A 218 12.96 12.61 11.33
C LEU A 218 12.71 13.89 12.12
N ASP A 219 12.35 13.79 13.40
CA ASP A 219 12.12 14.95 14.28
C ASP A 219 13.39 15.82 14.42
N ASN A 220 14.56 15.19 14.51
CA ASN A 220 15.85 15.89 14.57
C ASN A 220 16.16 16.63 13.26
N ILE A 221 15.96 16.01 12.09
CA ILE A 221 16.16 16.65 10.79
C ILE A 221 15.20 17.83 10.62
N ILE A 222 13.91 17.64 10.92
CA ILE A 222 12.90 18.69 10.80
C ILE A 222 13.23 19.91 11.68
N LYS A 223 13.70 19.68 12.90
CA LYS A 223 14.08 20.77 13.83
C LYS A 223 15.41 21.44 13.47
N GLY A 224 16.28 20.72 12.79
CA GLY A 224 17.60 21.22 12.39
C GLY A 224 17.60 22.06 11.11
N ASP A 225 16.51 22.04 10.33
CA ASP A 225 16.43 22.72 9.04
C ASP A 225 15.08 23.41 8.87
N GLU A 226 15.10 24.75 8.79
CA GLU A 226 13.90 25.59 8.59
C GLU A 226 13.16 25.26 7.29
N TYR A 227 13.84 24.68 6.30
CA TYR A 227 13.21 24.21 5.07
C TYR A 227 12.02 23.27 5.33
N PHE A 228 12.10 22.48 6.39
CA PHE A 228 11.04 21.53 6.77
C PHE A 228 9.99 22.12 7.72
N HIS A 229 9.96 23.46 7.88
CA HIS A 229 8.89 24.10 8.66
C HIS A 229 7.50 23.68 8.18
N GLY A 230 6.57 23.45 9.13
CA GLY A 230 5.21 22.99 8.87
C GLY A 230 5.05 21.46 8.86
N ILE A 231 6.15 20.70 8.98
CA ILE A 231 6.11 19.24 9.15
C ILE A 231 6.26 18.90 10.63
N GLU A 232 5.46 17.98 11.14
CA GLU A 232 5.58 17.47 12.50
C GLU A 232 5.52 15.94 12.55
N VAL A 233 6.27 15.34 13.48
CA VAL A 233 6.19 13.90 13.80
C VAL A 233 5.19 13.71 14.93
N GLN A 234 4.18 12.86 14.71
CA GLN A 234 3.18 12.47 15.69
C GLN A 234 3.35 11.01 16.07
N PRO A 235 3.91 10.71 17.26
CA PRO A 235 3.95 9.35 17.78
C PRO A 235 2.54 8.79 18.00
N LEU A 236 2.33 7.55 17.54
CA LEU A 236 1.07 6.83 17.65
C LEU A 236 1.26 5.55 18.47
N GLN A 237 0.22 5.17 19.21
CA GLN A 237 0.21 3.89 19.91
C GLN A 237 0.28 2.75 18.88
N THR A 238 1.11 1.73 19.14
CA THR A 238 1.09 0.49 18.39
C THR A 238 -0.25 -0.22 18.63
N LYS A 239 -1.09 -0.19 17.60
CA LYS A 239 -2.47 -0.69 17.64
C LYS A 239 -2.96 -0.93 16.22
N TYR A 240 -3.56 -2.06 15.95
CA TYR A 240 -4.08 -2.35 14.61
C TYR A 240 -5.59 -2.05 14.51
N PRO A 241 -6.11 -1.38 13.47
CA PRO A 241 -5.40 -0.84 12.30
C PRO A 241 -5.09 0.68 12.43
N GLN A 242 -4.01 1.05 13.12
CA GLN A 242 -3.60 2.46 13.30
C GLN A 242 -3.33 3.16 11.97
N GLY A 243 -2.84 2.41 10.96
CA GLY A 243 -2.63 2.89 9.60
C GLY A 243 -3.89 2.94 8.72
N GLY A 244 -5.06 2.55 9.22
CA GLY A 244 -6.31 2.77 8.51
C GLY A 244 -6.54 4.26 8.26
N GLU A 245 -6.85 4.67 7.03
CA GLU A 245 -6.89 6.09 6.62
C GLU A 245 -7.76 6.94 7.55
N LYS A 246 -8.99 6.48 7.87
CA LYS A 246 -9.93 7.18 8.76
C LYS A 246 -9.44 7.18 10.22
N GLN A 247 -8.85 6.07 10.68
CA GLN A 247 -8.28 5.93 12.03
C GLN A 247 -7.07 6.84 12.21
N LEU A 248 -6.21 6.93 11.21
CA LEU A 248 -5.02 7.78 11.21
C LEU A 248 -5.41 9.26 11.25
N ILE A 249 -6.38 9.69 10.43
CA ILE A 249 -6.92 11.05 10.46
C ILE A 249 -7.43 11.39 11.87
N LYS A 250 -8.25 10.50 12.44
CA LYS A 250 -8.80 10.70 13.79
C LYS A 250 -7.70 10.80 14.86
N ALA A 251 -6.69 9.92 14.79
CA ALA A 251 -5.58 9.93 15.73
C ALA A 251 -4.71 11.21 15.60
N CYS A 252 -4.38 11.61 14.38
CA CYS A 252 -3.49 12.78 14.15
C CYS A 252 -4.18 14.11 14.39
N THR A 253 -5.43 14.27 13.93
CA THR A 253 -6.11 15.58 13.88
C THR A 253 -7.30 15.72 14.82
N GLY A 254 -7.82 14.63 15.38
CA GLY A 254 -9.08 14.61 16.11
C GLY A 254 -10.33 14.67 15.21
N ARG A 255 -10.18 14.91 13.90
CA ARG A 255 -11.28 14.98 12.93
C ARG A 255 -11.78 13.59 12.58
N GLU A 256 -13.05 13.47 12.19
CA GLU A 256 -13.67 12.21 11.82
C GLU A 256 -14.26 12.31 10.41
N VAL A 257 -13.81 11.39 9.53
CA VAL A 257 -14.33 11.32 8.16
C VAL A 257 -15.73 10.71 8.18
N PRO A 258 -16.76 11.45 7.72
CA PRO A 258 -18.13 10.94 7.73
C PRO A 258 -18.31 9.66 6.91
N SER A 259 -19.39 8.91 7.19
CA SER A 259 -19.76 7.72 6.41
C SER A 259 -19.94 8.08 4.93
N GLY A 260 -19.40 7.23 4.05
CA GLY A 260 -19.47 7.43 2.59
C GLY A 260 -18.67 8.62 2.05
N LYS A 261 -17.98 9.40 2.90
CA LYS A 261 -17.20 10.57 2.48
C LYS A 261 -15.71 10.28 2.37
N LEU A 262 -15.01 11.14 1.63
CA LEU A 262 -13.57 11.08 1.42
C LEU A 262 -12.80 11.89 2.48
N PRO A 263 -11.51 11.61 2.73
CA PRO A 263 -10.66 12.34 3.66
C PRO A 263 -10.64 13.85 3.47
N ILE A 264 -10.73 14.32 2.22
CA ILE A 264 -10.74 15.76 1.91
C ILE A 264 -11.92 16.52 2.52
N GLU A 265 -13.03 15.84 2.83
CA GLU A 265 -14.15 16.46 3.56
C GLU A 265 -13.75 16.94 4.96
N THR A 266 -12.66 16.39 5.49
CA THR A 266 -12.08 16.82 6.76
C THR A 266 -10.80 17.64 6.58
N GLY A 267 -10.54 18.12 5.36
CA GLY A 267 -9.33 18.89 5.03
C GLY A 267 -8.04 18.06 5.07
N CYS A 268 -8.12 16.73 4.91
CA CYS A 268 -6.97 15.84 5.02
C CYS A 268 -6.68 15.12 3.71
N VAL A 269 -5.39 15.02 3.36
CA VAL A 269 -4.88 14.16 2.29
C VAL A 269 -3.90 13.17 2.91
N VAL A 270 -4.17 11.86 2.75
CA VAL A 270 -3.35 10.80 3.36
C VAL A 270 -2.51 10.11 2.31
N VAL A 271 -1.19 10.01 2.53
CA VAL A 271 -0.23 9.35 1.63
C VAL A 271 0.67 8.41 2.44
N ASN A 272 1.02 7.26 1.88
CA ASN A 272 1.93 6.29 2.50
C ASN A 272 3.40 6.71 2.33
N VAL A 273 4.29 6.20 3.18
CA VAL A 273 5.75 6.45 3.16
C VAL A 273 6.38 6.15 1.80
N ALA A 274 6.21 4.93 1.29
CA ALA A 274 6.81 4.53 0.00
C ALA A 274 6.26 5.36 -1.16
N SER A 275 4.96 5.72 -1.13
CA SER A 275 4.38 6.62 -2.13
C SER A 275 4.97 8.03 -2.06
N THR A 276 5.25 8.53 -0.85
CA THR A 276 5.88 9.85 -0.64
C THR A 276 7.29 9.86 -1.20
N TYR A 277 8.06 8.79 -0.97
CA TYR A 277 9.39 8.63 -1.56
C TYR A 277 9.33 8.53 -3.09
N ALA A 278 8.39 7.75 -3.64
CA ALA A 278 8.21 7.64 -5.09
C ALA A 278 7.80 8.97 -5.73
N ILE A 279 7.07 9.85 -5.02
CA ILE A 279 6.76 11.20 -5.47
C ILE A 279 8.03 12.06 -5.53
N TYR A 280 8.93 11.95 -4.55
CA TYR A 280 10.23 12.59 -4.61
C TYR A 280 11.00 12.13 -5.86
N GLU A 281 11.10 10.83 -6.10
CA GLU A 281 11.79 10.30 -7.30
C GLU A 281 11.14 10.80 -8.61
N ALA A 282 9.81 10.83 -8.67
CA ALA A 282 9.10 11.30 -9.86
C ALA A 282 9.33 12.79 -10.12
N VAL A 283 9.25 13.64 -9.10
CA VAL A 283 9.29 15.09 -9.24
C VAL A 283 10.74 15.60 -9.38
N GLN A 284 11.64 15.09 -8.55
CA GLN A 284 13.02 15.59 -8.47
C GLN A 284 13.98 14.84 -9.41
N LYS A 285 13.72 13.56 -9.66
CA LYS A 285 14.59 12.69 -10.45
C LYS A 285 14.01 12.32 -11.82
N ASN A 286 12.80 12.78 -12.14
CA ASN A 286 12.06 12.36 -13.34
C ASN A 286 11.95 10.82 -13.47
N LYS A 287 11.96 10.10 -12.35
CA LYS A 287 12.00 8.64 -12.30
C LYS A 287 10.60 8.08 -12.03
N PRO A 288 10.00 7.32 -12.96
CA PRO A 288 8.69 6.70 -12.75
C PRO A 288 8.75 5.58 -11.72
N LEU A 289 7.58 5.16 -11.23
CA LEU A 289 7.47 4.08 -10.26
C LEU A 289 7.75 2.73 -10.92
N ILE A 290 9.01 2.32 -10.90
CA ILE A 290 9.55 1.09 -11.52
C ILE A 290 10.23 0.15 -10.54
N SER A 291 10.38 0.57 -9.30
CA SER A 291 10.99 -0.24 -8.23
C SER A 291 10.30 0.02 -6.90
N ARG A 292 10.43 -0.91 -5.97
CA ARG A 292 9.93 -0.74 -4.61
C ARG A 292 10.69 -1.60 -3.62
N VAL A 293 10.59 -1.24 -2.34
CA VAL A 293 11.05 -2.09 -1.24
C VAL A 293 9.95 -3.10 -0.90
N VAL A 294 10.33 -4.37 -0.75
CA VAL A 294 9.43 -5.49 -0.39
C VAL A 294 10.02 -6.23 0.82
N THR A 295 9.24 -6.40 1.86
CA THR A 295 9.61 -7.24 3.02
C THR A 295 9.39 -8.71 2.69
N VAL A 296 10.42 -9.56 2.80
CA VAL A 296 10.28 -11.02 2.73
C VAL A 296 10.52 -11.58 4.13
N THR A 297 9.55 -12.28 4.69
CA THR A 297 9.54 -12.59 6.12
C THR A 297 8.67 -13.81 6.48
N GLY A 298 8.77 -14.22 7.72
CA GLY A 298 8.07 -15.36 8.34
C GLY A 298 8.95 -15.96 9.43
N LYS A 299 8.35 -16.58 10.45
CA LYS A 299 9.12 -17.11 11.60
C LYS A 299 10.11 -18.23 11.22
N SER A 300 9.83 -18.94 10.12
CA SER A 300 10.70 -20.00 9.60
C SER A 300 11.61 -19.56 8.44
N VAL A 301 11.54 -18.29 8.04
CA VAL A 301 12.40 -17.74 6.99
C VAL A 301 13.81 -17.62 7.50
N LYS A 302 14.79 -18.14 6.76
CA LYS A 302 16.19 -18.18 7.17
C LYS A 302 16.79 -16.78 7.33
N SER A 303 16.46 -15.87 6.43
CA SER A 303 17.01 -14.50 6.39
C SER A 303 15.91 -13.49 6.07
N PRO A 304 14.96 -13.20 7.01
CA PRO A 304 13.97 -12.15 6.79
C PRO A 304 14.66 -10.84 6.43
N SER A 305 14.24 -10.19 5.35
CA SER A 305 14.94 -9.02 4.78
C SER A 305 13.98 -8.08 4.06
N ASN A 306 14.45 -6.86 3.77
CA ASN A 306 13.78 -5.89 2.93
C ASN A 306 14.57 -5.74 1.63
N PHE A 307 13.96 -6.05 0.50
CA PHE A 307 14.61 -6.03 -0.80
C PHE A 307 14.10 -4.87 -1.65
N LEU A 308 15.02 -4.05 -2.19
CA LEU A 308 14.72 -3.13 -3.27
C LEU A 308 14.77 -3.91 -4.58
N VAL A 309 13.65 -3.96 -5.29
CA VAL A 309 13.50 -4.76 -6.52
C VAL A 309 12.82 -3.98 -7.63
N ARG A 310 13.10 -4.36 -8.87
CA ARG A 310 12.37 -3.88 -10.05
C ARG A 310 10.96 -4.47 -10.08
N ILE A 311 9.96 -3.68 -10.44
CA ILE A 311 8.59 -4.14 -10.64
C ILE A 311 8.57 -5.17 -11.78
N GLY A 312 7.85 -6.29 -11.58
CA GLY A 312 7.86 -7.42 -12.51
C GLY A 312 8.85 -8.53 -12.15
N THR A 313 9.73 -8.32 -11.15
CA THR A 313 10.60 -9.40 -10.64
C THR A 313 9.75 -10.51 -10.04
N SER A 314 10.12 -11.77 -10.33
CA SER A 314 9.43 -12.93 -9.76
C SER A 314 9.56 -13.01 -8.24
N SER A 315 8.48 -13.36 -7.56
CA SER A 315 8.48 -13.65 -6.11
C SER A 315 9.47 -14.73 -5.70
N THR A 316 9.77 -15.70 -6.57
CA THR A 316 10.73 -16.78 -6.31
C THR A 316 12.14 -16.24 -6.10
N ILE A 317 12.55 -15.23 -6.87
CA ILE A 317 13.87 -14.58 -6.72
C ILE A 317 14.02 -13.95 -5.34
N LEU A 318 12.97 -13.30 -4.85
CA LEU A 318 12.97 -12.68 -3.52
C LEU A 318 12.99 -13.74 -2.41
N ILE A 319 12.23 -14.82 -2.58
CA ILE A 319 12.18 -15.96 -1.65
C ILE A 319 13.54 -16.64 -1.57
N GLU A 320 14.19 -16.89 -2.72
CA GLU A 320 15.54 -17.46 -2.78
C GLU A 320 16.58 -16.56 -2.10
N ALA A 321 16.52 -15.24 -2.33
CA ALA A 321 17.39 -14.27 -1.68
C ALA A 321 17.20 -14.23 -0.14
N ALA A 322 16.00 -14.57 0.36
CA ALA A 322 15.73 -14.71 1.78
C ALA A 322 16.14 -16.07 2.38
N GLY A 323 16.78 -16.93 1.59
CA GLY A 323 17.28 -18.25 2.01
C GLY A 323 16.42 -19.43 1.59
N GLY A 324 15.53 -19.22 0.63
CA GLY A 324 14.65 -20.23 0.05
C GLY A 324 13.31 -20.37 0.76
N LEU A 325 12.42 -21.15 0.15
CA LEU A 325 11.12 -21.48 0.73
C LEU A 325 11.30 -22.48 1.89
N PRO A 326 10.90 -22.15 3.13
CA PRO A 326 10.96 -23.09 4.24
C PRO A 326 10.10 -24.35 3.96
N GLU A 327 10.63 -25.53 4.26
CA GLU A 327 9.95 -26.84 4.01
C GLU A 327 8.55 -26.94 4.62
N GLN A 328 8.35 -26.27 5.78
CA GLN A 328 7.08 -26.30 6.51
C GLN A 328 6.13 -25.16 6.09
N THR A 329 6.41 -24.48 4.98
CA THR A 329 5.53 -23.40 4.51
C THR A 329 4.25 -24.00 3.94
N THR A 330 3.12 -23.60 4.52
CA THR A 330 1.78 -24.02 4.07
C THR A 330 0.99 -22.89 3.44
N ASN A 331 1.37 -21.65 3.72
CA ASN A 331 0.72 -20.50 3.13
C ASN A 331 1.75 -19.39 2.83
N ILE A 332 1.62 -18.79 1.66
CA ILE A 332 2.33 -17.58 1.27
C ILE A 332 1.29 -16.47 1.15
N ILE A 333 1.57 -15.33 1.77
CA ILE A 333 0.68 -14.15 1.75
C ILE A 333 1.40 -13.01 1.03
N ASN A 334 0.76 -12.43 0.01
CA ASN A 334 1.19 -11.17 -0.58
C ASN A 334 0.65 -10.01 0.27
N GLY A 335 1.52 -9.41 1.07
CA GLY A 335 1.22 -8.40 2.09
C GLY A 335 1.46 -8.90 3.51
N GLY A 336 0.78 -8.28 4.50
CA GLY A 336 0.79 -8.72 5.89
C GLY A 336 -0.35 -9.70 6.22
N PRO A 337 -0.38 -10.28 7.43
CA PRO A 337 -1.32 -11.35 7.77
C PRO A 337 -2.77 -10.86 7.97
N MET A 338 -3.00 -9.55 8.16
CA MET A 338 -4.33 -9.03 8.50
C MET A 338 -5.13 -8.62 7.25
N MET A 339 -4.51 -7.97 6.27
CA MET A 339 -5.17 -7.51 5.04
C MET A 339 -4.60 -8.13 3.77
N GLY A 340 -3.45 -8.77 3.83
CA GLY A 340 -2.81 -9.45 2.71
C GLY A 340 -3.68 -10.56 2.14
N LYS A 341 -3.29 -11.08 1.00
CA LYS A 341 -4.02 -12.14 0.30
C LYS A 341 -3.16 -13.38 0.21
N SER A 342 -3.73 -14.51 0.56
CA SER A 342 -3.12 -15.82 0.32
C SER A 342 -2.87 -16.01 -1.18
N VAL A 343 -1.69 -16.52 -1.50
CA VAL A 343 -1.25 -16.72 -2.87
C VAL A 343 -1.74 -18.09 -3.36
N SER A 344 -2.40 -18.12 -4.50
CA SER A 344 -2.96 -19.33 -5.11
C SER A 344 -2.10 -19.91 -6.23
N VAL A 345 -0.94 -19.30 -6.49
CA VAL A 345 0.02 -19.71 -7.54
C VAL A 345 1.41 -19.88 -6.94
N ASN A 346 2.24 -20.70 -7.58
CA ASN A 346 3.61 -20.95 -7.09
C ASN A 346 4.56 -19.75 -7.28
N GLU A 347 4.24 -18.89 -8.22
CA GLU A 347 5.06 -17.74 -8.62
C GLU A 347 4.18 -16.59 -9.08
N PHE A 348 4.52 -15.37 -8.67
CA PHE A 348 3.86 -14.14 -9.10
C PHE A 348 4.86 -13.00 -9.22
N PRO A 349 4.64 -12.03 -10.11
CA PRO A 349 5.50 -10.86 -10.21
C PRO A 349 5.24 -9.86 -9.08
N VAL A 350 6.30 -9.19 -8.63
CA VAL A 350 6.19 -8.00 -7.77
C VAL A 350 5.49 -6.90 -8.54
N ILE A 351 4.43 -6.34 -7.96
CA ILE A 351 3.69 -5.21 -8.51
C ILE A 351 3.84 -3.97 -7.61
N LYS A 352 3.37 -2.81 -8.05
CA LYS A 352 3.40 -1.56 -7.27
C LYS A 352 2.82 -1.71 -5.86
N GLY A 353 1.83 -2.59 -5.67
CA GLY A 353 1.16 -2.87 -4.41
C GLY A 353 1.82 -3.92 -3.50
N THR A 354 2.82 -4.66 -3.96
CA THR A 354 3.44 -5.75 -3.17
C THR A 354 4.32 -5.19 -2.06
N SER A 355 3.80 -5.06 -0.84
CA SER A 355 4.55 -4.56 0.33
C SER A 355 5.35 -5.66 1.05
N GLY A 356 4.93 -6.92 0.93
CA GLY A 356 5.61 -8.04 1.55
C GLY A 356 5.23 -9.38 0.97
N ILE A 357 6.09 -10.36 1.22
CA ILE A 357 5.89 -11.78 0.98
C ILE A 357 6.09 -12.46 2.33
N LEU A 358 4.98 -12.90 2.93
CA LEU A 358 4.97 -13.55 4.23
C LEU A 358 4.78 -15.06 4.03
N MET A 359 5.75 -15.84 4.51
CA MET A 359 5.71 -17.29 4.51
C MET A 359 5.31 -17.81 5.88
N MET A 360 4.17 -18.50 5.96
CA MET A 360 3.61 -19.00 7.21
C MET A 360 3.68 -20.54 7.24
N THR A 361 3.98 -21.06 8.41
CA THR A 361 4.00 -22.52 8.66
C THR A 361 2.63 -23.02 9.08
N ASP A 362 2.45 -24.34 9.10
CA ASP A 362 1.22 -25.03 9.55
C ASP A 362 0.68 -24.50 10.88
N LYS A 363 1.56 -24.30 11.86
CA LYS A 363 1.15 -23.84 13.21
C LYS A 363 0.49 -22.45 13.20
N GLU A 364 0.83 -21.62 12.20
CA GLU A 364 0.35 -20.24 12.10
C GLU A 364 -0.81 -20.12 11.11
N ALA A 365 -0.77 -20.91 10.01
CA ALA A 365 -1.67 -20.78 8.87
C ALA A 365 -2.80 -21.81 8.83
N GLN A 366 -2.78 -22.87 9.68
CA GLN A 366 -3.85 -23.85 9.67
C GLN A 366 -5.21 -23.21 9.99
N PRO A 367 -6.21 -23.38 9.10
CA PRO A 367 -7.57 -22.99 9.42
C PRO A 367 -8.03 -23.71 10.68
N ARG A 368 -8.42 -22.97 11.69
CA ARG A 368 -9.00 -23.55 12.90
C ARG A 368 -10.43 -24.00 12.60
N GLU A 369 -10.89 -25.04 13.29
CA GLU A 369 -12.25 -25.52 13.16
C GLU A 369 -13.27 -24.41 13.46
N VAL A 370 -14.21 -24.22 12.54
CA VAL A 370 -15.27 -23.19 12.67
C VAL A 370 -16.39 -23.76 13.55
N SER A 371 -16.72 -23.04 14.62
CA SER A 371 -17.84 -23.38 15.49
C SER A 371 -19.00 -22.37 15.38
N ASN A 372 -20.10 -22.67 16.04
CA ASN A 372 -21.25 -21.78 16.10
C ASN A 372 -20.92 -20.47 16.83
N CYS A 373 -21.52 -19.36 16.38
CA CYS A 373 -21.35 -18.07 17.01
C CYS A 373 -21.77 -18.09 18.48
N LEU A 374 -20.83 -17.77 19.37
CA LEU A 374 -21.06 -17.72 20.83
C LEU A 374 -21.81 -16.46 21.28
N ARG A 375 -22.14 -15.54 20.38
CA ARG A 375 -22.79 -14.23 20.67
C ARG A 375 -22.03 -13.38 21.68
N CYS A 376 -20.71 -13.49 21.74
CA CYS A 376 -19.84 -12.80 22.72
C CYS A 376 -19.58 -11.33 22.41
N ALA A 377 -20.03 -10.81 21.26
CA ALA A 377 -19.85 -9.44 20.77
C ALA A 377 -18.40 -8.95 20.65
N LYS A 378 -17.37 -9.79 20.79
CA LYS A 378 -15.96 -9.37 20.66
C LYS A 378 -15.69 -8.71 19.31
N CYS A 379 -16.25 -9.24 18.20
CA CYS A 379 -16.10 -8.66 16.87
C CYS A 379 -16.68 -7.23 16.75
N VAL A 380 -17.73 -6.91 17.50
CA VAL A 380 -18.32 -5.56 17.57
C VAL A 380 -17.38 -4.62 18.35
N GLY A 381 -16.89 -5.07 19.50
CA GLY A 381 -16.01 -4.29 20.36
C GLY A 381 -14.70 -3.87 19.68
N VAL A 382 -14.16 -4.70 18.79
CA VAL A 382 -12.90 -4.40 18.08
C VAL A 382 -13.10 -3.69 16.73
N CYS A 383 -14.34 -3.53 16.25
CA CYS A 383 -14.58 -2.88 14.97
C CYS A 383 -14.25 -1.38 15.04
N PRO A 384 -13.22 -0.88 14.29
CA PRO A 384 -12.83 0.52 14.36
C PRO A 384 -13.85 1.45 13.68
N MET A 385 -14.77 0.88 12.90
CA MET A 385 -15.85 1.61 12.23
C MET A 385 -17.19 1.54 12.99
N GLY A 386 -17.25 0.77 14.10
CA GLY A 386 -18.45 0.62 14.89
C GLY A 386 -19.58 -0.11 14.19
N LEU A 387 -19.22 -1.06 13.34
CA LEU A 387 -20.17 -1.94 12.68
C LEU A 387 -20.46 -3.18 13.51
N GLU A 388 -21.45 -3.97 13.09
CA GLU A 388 -21.78 -5.28 13.66
C GLU A 388 -21.30 -6.42 12.76
N PRO A 389 -20.03 -6.84 12.80
CA PRO A 389 -19.47 -7.81 11.86
C PRO A 389 -20.20 -9.15 11.84
N TYR A 390 -20.71 -9.63 12.98
CA TYR A 390 -21.47 -10.87 13.05
C TYR A 390 -22.80 -10.77 12.23
N LEU A 391 -23.46 -9.61 12.29
CA LEU A 391 -24.71 -9.37 11.55
C LEU A 391 -24.41 -9.24 10.06
N LEU A 392 -23.45 -8.42 9.68
CA LEU A 392 -22.99 -8.27 8.29
C LEU A 392 -22.61 -9.63 7.67
N CYS A 393 -21.89 -10.47 8.40
CA CYS A 393 -21.56 -11.82 7.95
C CYS A 393 -22.81 -12.69 7.75
N ARG A 394 -23.78 -12.67 8.68
CA ARG A 394 -25.04 -13.42 8.55
C ARG A 394 -25.88 -13.00 7.37
N LEU A 395 -26.05 -11.70 7.19
CA LEU A 395 -26.81 -11.12 6.06
C LEU A 395 -26.14 -11.47 4.73
N SER A 396 -24.81 -11.31 4.65
CA SER A 396 -24.02 -11.68 3.48
C SER A 396 -24.16 -13.17 3.11
N LYS A 397 -24.08 -14.07 4.10
CA LYS A 397 -24.29 -15.51 3.90
C LYS A 397 -25.68 -15.84 3.34
N LYS A 398 -26.69 -15.04 3.67
CA LYS A 398 -28.06 -15.21 3.21
C LYS A 398 -28.37 -14.42 1.93
N ASN A 399 -27.37 -13.75 1.33
CA ASN A 399 -27.52 -12.86 0.16
C ASN A 399 -28.54 -11.72 0.36
N MET A 400 -28.70 -11.25 1.59
CA MET A 400 -29.57 -10.14 1.97
C MET A 400 -28.80 -8.82 1.80
N PHE A 401 -28.61 -8.39 0.54
CA PHE A 401 -27.70 -7.28 0.22
C PHE A 401 -28.30 -5.90 0.46
N GLU A 402 -29.61 -5.76 0.45
CA GLU A 402 -30.30 -4.51 0.81
C GLU A 402 -30.18 -4.24 2.31
N GLU A 403 -30.31 -5.29 3.12
CA GLU A 403 -30.12 -5.22 4.55
C GLU A 403 -28.64 -4.96 4.91
N THR A 404 -27.68 -5.55 4.16
CA THR A 404 -26.27 -5.22 4.39
C THR A 404 -25.95 -3.76 4.05
N GLU A 405 -26.63 -3.16 3.07
CA GLU A 405 -26.54 -1.73 2.78
C GLU A 405 -27.09 -0.89 3.94
N ALA A 406 -28.27 -1.24 4.45
CA ALA A 406 -28.88 -0.57 5.60
C ALA A 406 -27.98 -0.63 6.85
N GLU A 407 -27.29 -1.76 7.06
CA GLU A 407 -26.29 -1.96 8.11
C GLU A 407 -24.89 -1.39 7.79
N ARG A 408 -24.82 -0.53 6.77
CA ARG A 408 -23.62 0.23 6.37
C ARG A 408 -22.38 -0.61 6.06
N ILE A 409 -22.56 -1.76 5.37
CA ILE A 409 -21.44 -2.63 5.00
C ILE A 409 -20.36 -1.90 4.20
N MET A 410 -20.72 -0.84 3.46
CA MET A 410 -19.79 -0.04 2.66
C MET A 410 -18.78 0.75 3.51
N ASP A 411 -19.08 1.00 4.79
CA ASP A 411 -18.13 1.62 5.73
C ASP A 411 -17.06 0.65 6.23
N CYS A 412 -17.21 -0.66 6.00
CA CYS A 412 -16.20 -1.65 6.39
C CYS A 412 -14.88 -1.38 5.65
N ILE A 413 -13.80 -1.21 6.39
CA ILE A 413 -12.43 -1.00 5.84
C ILE A 413 -11.67 -2.32 5.61
N GLU A 414 -12.33 -3.46 5.82
CA GLU A 414 -11.80 -4.81 5.58
C GLU A 414 -10.51 -5.12 6.35
N CYS A 415 -10.36 -4.56 7.54
CA CYS A 415 -9.14 -4.67 8.33
C CYS A 415 -8.92 -6.05 9.00
N GLY A 416 -9.90 -6.94 9.01
CA GLY A 416 -9.75 -8.27 9.62
C GLY A 416 -9.80 -8.33 11.16
N SER A 417 -9.86 -7.20 11.89
CA SER A 417 -9.86 -7.19 13.36
C SER A 417 -10.98 -8.04 13.99
N CYS A 418 -12.15 -8.08 13.35
CA CYS A 418 -13.29 -8.87 13.80
C CYS A 418 -13.06 -10.39 13.69
N GLU A 419 -12.41 -10.84 12.61
CA GLU A 419 -12.05 -12.23 12.40
C GLU A 419 -10.93 -12.66 13.34
N PHE A 420 -9.86 -11.84 13.45
CA PHE A 420 -8.73 -12.07 14.34
C PHE A 420 -9.16 -12.35 15.79
N THR A 421 -10.19 -11.66 16.29
CA THR A 421 -10.66 -11.80 17.69
C THR A 421 -11.75 -12.87 17.88
N CYS A 422 -12.23 -13.51 16.78
CA CYS A 422 -13.38 -14.43 16.86
C CYS A 422 -13.01 -15.76 17.53
N PRO A 423 -13.53 -16.09 18.73
CA PRO A 423 -13.20 -17.34 19.40
C PRO A 423 -13.84 -18.57 18.73
N ALA A 424 -14.83 -18.36 17.86
CA ALA A 424 -15.50 -19.40 17.08
C ALA A 424 -14.87 -19.60 15.69
N ASN A 425 -13.77 -18.93 15.38
CA ASN A 425 -13.02 -19.01 14.12
C ASN A 425 -13.89 -18.79 12.86
N ILE A 426 -14.94 -17.98 12.97
CA ILE A 426 -15.84 -17.71 11.84
C ILE A 426 -15.09 -16.79 10.86
N PRO A 427 -15.02 -17.13 9.55
CA PRO A 427 -14.38 -16.29 8.52
C PRO A 427 -15.26 -15.07 8.23
N LEU A 428 -15.30 -14.14 9.19
CA LEU A 428 -16.16 -12.96 9.13
C LEU A 428 -15.78 -12.06 7.97
N LEU A 429 -14.49 -11.87 7.73
CA LEU A 429 -13.98 -10.96 6.72
C LEU A 429 -14.33 -11.43 5.31
N ASP A 430 -14.22 -12.72 5.04
CA ASP A 430 -14.51 -13.28 3.71
C ASP A 430 -15.97 -13.05 3.33
N TYR A 431 -16.90 -13.33 4.23
CA TYR A 431 -18.32 -13.08 3.99
C TYR A 431 -18.66 -11.59 3.91
N ILE A 432 -17.99 -10.75 4.70
CA ILE A 432 -18.18 -9.30 4.63
C ILE A 432 -17.63 -8.76 3.29
N ARG A 433 -16.47 -9.20 2.83
CA ARG A 433 -15.92 -8.86 1.50
C ARG A 433 -16.88 -9.27 0.38
N TYR A 434 -17.40 -10.49 0.44
CA TYR A 434 -18.42 -10.96 -0.50
C TYR A 434 -19.66 -10.07 -0.49
N GLY A 435 -20.26 -9.84 0.68
CA GLY A 435 -21.45 -9.00 0.84
C GLY A 435 -21.21 -7.58 0.36
N LYS A 436 -20.07 -6.96 0.75
CA LYS A 436 -19.69 -5.61 0.32
C LYS A 436 -19.55 -5.48 -1.20
N ASN A 437 -18.96 -6.48 -1.86
CA ASN A 437 -18.83 -6.51 -3.31
C ASN A 437 -20.22 -6.54 -3.98
N LYS A 438 -21.11 -7.44 -3.53
CA LYS A 438 -22.47 -7.60 -4.06
C LYS A 438 -23.35 -6.36 -3.80
N THR A 439 -23.29 -5.82 -2.58
CA THR A 439 -23.98 -4.56 -2.23
C THR A 439 -23.47 -3.39 -3.09
N GLY A 440 -22.17 -3.29 -3.31
CA GLY A 440 -21.60 -2.28 -4.21
C GLY A 440 -22.06 -2.43 -5.67
N GLN A 441 -22.25 -3.66 -6.16
CA GLN A 441 -22.86 -3.91 -7.48
C GLN A 441 -24.33 -3.46 -7.53
N LEU A 442 -25.11 -3.77 -6.49
CA LEU A 442 -26.50 -3.37 -6.35
C LEU A 442 -26.66 -1.84 -6.37
N ILE A 443 -25.86 -1.12 -5.59
CA ILE A 443 -25.87 0.36 -5.54
C ILE A 443 -25.56 0.95 -6.92
N ARG A 444 -24.53 0.44 -7.60
CA ARG A 444 -24.18 0.91 -8.96
C ARG A 444 -25.29 0.68 -9.97
N SER A 445 -25.97 -0.47 -9.93
CA SER A 445 -27.07 -0.77 -10.85
C SER A 445 -28.29 0.15 -10.65
N ARG A 446 -28.53 0.63 -9.42
CA ARG A 446 -29.59 1.61 -9.12
C ARG A 446 -29.25 3.00 -9.65
N ASN A 447 -27.96 3.40 -9.61
CA ASN A 447 -27.50 4.72 -10.07
C ASN A 447 -27.36 4.82 -11.60
N GLN A 448 -27.46 3.70 -12.32
CA GLN A 448 -27.43 3.66 -13.79
C GLN A 448 -28.83 3.66 -14.42
N LYS A 449 -29.89 3.52 -13.61
CA LYS A 449 -31.31 3.68 -14.01
C LYS A 449 -31.74 5.11 -13.73
#